data_041fe7f041f907d678cdc4ccfda5374c
#
_entry.id   041fe7f041f907d678cdc4ccfda5374c
#
_cell.length_a   1.000
_cell.length_b   1.000
_cell.length_c   1.000
_cell.angle_alpha   90.00
_cell.angle_beta   90.00
_cell.angle_gamma   90.00
#
_symmetry.space_group_name_H-M   'P 1'
#
loop_
_entity.id
_entity.type
_entity.pdbx_description
1 polymer ?
#
loop_
_entity_poly.entity_id
_entity_poly.type
_entity_poly.pdbx_seq_one_letter_code
_entity_poly.pdbx_strand_id
1 'polypeptide(L)'
;LCYHQHWISCTVAAHRGADNRGFAYYPQQLSFATAMSGHNQLRIIGGSHRRRNISFPTSDGLRPTGDRIRETLFNWLEPEIAGTNCLDLFAGSGALGFESLSRGARAATLLENNRSVVMNLRDNTAKLGFSNVRVIHAEALQWLISEAASGPFDVVFVDPPFADHLLYDCCACLSESRLLAEEAKVYLEHHQTIDSTKLPSGWSQLKAKSAGRVYFGLY
;
A
#
# COMPACT_ATOMS: atom_id res chain seq x y z
N LEU A 1 27.78 -6.59 35.58
CA LEU A 1 29.02 -6.68 34.80
C LEU A 1 28.91 -5.76 33.60
N CYS A 2 29.80 -4.74 33.60
CA CYS A 2 29.92 -3.67 32.60
C CYS A 2 30.31 -4.17 31.22
N TYR A 3 29.87 -3.46 30.16
CA TYR A 3 30.67 -3.17 28.96
C TYR A 3 30.12 -1.92 28.28
N HIS A 4 30.74 -0.87 28.46
CA HIS A 4 31.59 0.06 27.70
C HIS A 4 30.99 0.63 26.40
N GLN A 5 30.71 1.93 26.50
CA GLN A 5 30.50 2.90 25.42
C GLN A 5 31.81 3.13 24.64
N HIS A 6 31.73 3.24 23.32
CA HIS A 6 32.76 3.87 22.50
C HIS A 6 32.16 5.03 21.71
N TRP A 7 32.47 6.21 22.20
CA TRP A 7 32.34 7.47 21.46
C TRP A 7 33.58 7.62 20.58
N ILE A 8 33.41 7.80 19.27
CA ILE A 8 34.48 8.26 18.38
C ILE A 8 34.23 9.75 18.13
N SER A 9 35.05 10.55 18.80
CA SER A 9 35.18 11.99 18.59
C SER A 9 36.03 12.23 17.32
N CYS A 10 35.47 12.91 16.31
CA CYS A 10 36.21 13.35 15.15
C CYS A 10 36.60 14.83 15.38
N THR A 11 37.83 15.04 15.79
CA THR A 11 38.43 16.38 15.97
C THR A 11 38.96 16.87 14.62
N VAL A 12 38.40 17.97 14.11
CA VAL A 12 38.92 18.66 12.93
C VAL A 12 39.99 19.66 13.40
N ALA A 13 41.23 19.37 12.99
CA ALA A 13 42.37 20.29 13.23
C ALA A 13 42.31 21.49 12.26
N ALA A 14 42.27 22.67 12.81
CA ALA A 14 42.37 23.90 12.05
C ALA A 14 43.86 24.19 11.69
N HIS A 15 44.17 24.20 10.41
CA HIS A 15 45.43 24.77 9.93
C HIS A 15 45.20 26.23 9.50
N ARG A 16 45.83 27.15 10.21
CA ARG A 16 46.00 28.55 9.79
C ARG A 16 47.13 28.63 8.78
N GLY A 17 46.84 29.08 7.57
CA GLY A 17 47.77 29.54 6.59
C GLY A 17 47.23 30.80 5.91
N ALA A 18 47.84 31.95 6.20
CA ALA A 18 47.50 33.21 5.57
C ALA A 18 48.19 33.25 4.16
N ASP A 19 47.41 33.47 3.12
CA ASP A 19 47.91 34.11 1.90
C ASP A 19 46.84 35.02 1.28
N ASN A 20 47.31 36.23 1.05
CA ASN A 20 46.53 37.43 0.77
C ASN A 20 46.45 37.63 -0.74
N ARG A 21 45.53 36.99 -1.43
CA ARG A 21 45.15 37.32 -2.81
C ARG A 21 43.64 37.18 -2.99
N GLY A 22 42.99 38.30 -3.28
CA GLY A 22 41.55 38.41 -3.43
C GLY A 22 41.01 37.49 -4.56
N PHE A 23 40.27 36.50 -4.14
CA PHE A 23 39.37 35.78 -5.02
C PHE A 23 37.94 36.12 -4.63
N ALA A 24 37.23 36.68 -5.59
CA ALA A 24 35.80 36.95 -5.47
C ALA A 24 35.07 35.62 -5.13
N TYR A 25 34.42 35.59 -4.00
CA TYR A 25 33.57 34.51 -3.54
C TYR A 25 32.30 34.51 -4.43
N TYR A 26 32.25 33.65 -5.44
CA TYR A 26 31.02 33.31 -6.10
C TYR A 26 30.33 32.27 -5.25
N PRO A 27 29.17 32.57 -4.68
CA PRO A 27 28.35 31.52 -4.08
C PRO A 27 27.91 30.59 -5.22
N GLN A 28 28.49 29.39 -5.30
CA GLN A 28 27.94 28.33 -6.09
C GLN A 28 26.52 28.07 -5.53
N GLN A 29 25.54 28.52 -6.27
CA GLN A 29 24.18 28.06 -6.10
C GLN A 29 24.22 26.54 -6.31
N LEU A 30 24.21 25.79 -5.20
CA LEU A 30 23.84 24.39 -5.21
C LEU A 30 22.40 24.35 -5.76
N SER A 31 22.30 24.23 -7.08
CA SER A 31 21.07 23.76 -7.70
C SER A 31 20.86 22.35 -7.16
N PHE A 32 19.98 22.22 -6.17
CA PHE A 32 19.34 20.95 -5.91
C PHE A 32 18.62 20.59 -7.23
N ALA A 33 19.33 19.89 -8.12
CA ALA A 33 18.69 19.14 -9.17
C ALA A 33 17.80 18.14 -8.43
N THR A 34 16.54 18.52 -8.30
CA THR A 34 15.47 17.61 -7.92
C THR A 34 15.53 16.50 -8.95
N ALA A 35 16.13 15.37 -8.59
CA ALA A 35 16.03 14.17 -9.37
C ALA A 35 14.52 13.95 -9.52
N MET A 36 14.00 14.18 -10.72
CA MET A 36 12.63 13.85 -11.08
C MET A 36 12.57 12.33 -11.06
N SER A 37 12.37 11.77 -9.87
CA SER A 37 11.93 10.38 -9.74
C SER A 37 10.63 10.28 -10.52
N GLY A 38 10.64 9.51 -11.62
CA GLY A 38 9.47 9.32 -12.45
C GLY A 38 8.31 8.82 -11.58
N HIS A 39 7.32 9.67 -11.36
CA HIS A 39 6.11 9.26 -10.68
C HIS A 39 5.14 8.74 -11.73
N ASN A 40 4.79 7.48 -11.58
CA ASN A 40 3.70 6.91 -12.33
C ASN A 40 2.37 7.47 -11.82
N GLN A 41 1.34 7.46 -12.66
CA GLN A 41 0.01 7.92 -12.29
C GLN A 41 -1.04 6.90 -12.69
N LEU A 42 -2.02 6.75 -11.86
CA LEU A 42 -3.27 6.06 -12.18
C LEU A 42 -4.46 6.92 -11.79
N ARG A 43 -5.63 6.61 -12.33
CA ARG A 43 -6.85 7.37 -12.05
C ARG A 43 -7.82 6.57 -11.19
N ILE A 44 -8.54 7.25 -10.32
CA ILE A 44 -9.75 6.74 -9.67
C ILE A 44 -10.83 6.61 -10.76
N ILE A 45 -11.47 5.43 -10.83
CA ILE A 45 -12.37 5.04 -11.92
C ILE A 45 -13.80 5.52 -11.65
N GLY A 46 -14.27 5.38 -10.40
CA GLY A 46 -15.65 5.65 -10.02
C GLY A 46 -15.80 6.51 -8.77
N GLY A 47 -17.05 6.79 -8.41
CA GLY A 47 -17.41 7.47 -7.17
C GLY A 47 -17.13 8.98 -7.15
N SER A 48 -17.06 9.53 -5.93
CA SER A 48 -16.95 10.98 -5.66
C SER A 48 -15.62 11.60 -6.15
N HIS A 49 -14.56 10.79 -6.27
CA HIS A 49 -13.22 11.22 -6.70
C HIS A 49 -12.87 10.72 -8.11
N ARG A 50 -13.87 10.34 -8.89
CA ARG A 50 -13.68 9.86 -10.27
C ARG A 50 -12.80 10.82 -11.08
N ARG A 51 -11.84 10.25 -11.85
CA ARG A 51 -10.85 10.94 -12.69
C ARG A 51 -9.75 11.67 -11.91
N ARG A 52 -9.73 11.66 -10.60
CA ARG A 52 -8.60 12.19 -9.83
C ARG A 52 -7.41 11.25 -9.93
N ASN A 53 -6.22 11.84 -10.01
CA ASN A 53 -4.97 11.09 -10.18
C ASN A 53 -4.35 10.75 -8.82
N ILE A 54 -3.89 9.52 -8.71
CA ILE A 54 -3.03 9.00 -7.66
C ILE A 54 -1.63 8.89 -8.24
N SER A 55 -0.62 9.47 -7.61
CA SER A 55 0.78 9.31 -7.98
C SER A 55 1.40 8.18 -7.17
N PHE A 56 2.37 7.46 -7.75
CA PHE A 56 3.14 6.45 -7.02
C PHE A 56 4.57 6.37 -7.57
N PRO A 57 5.57 6.06 -6.72
CA PRO A 57 6.96 5.96 -7.14
C PRO A 57 7.16 4.74 -8.04
N THR A 58 8.13 4.82 -8.94
CA THR A 58 8.64 3.64 -9.64
C THR A 58 9.41 2.80 -8.61
N SER A 59 8.91 1.62 -8.29
CA SER A 59 9.53 0.67 -7.36
C SER A 59 9.49 -0.72 -7.98
N ASP A 60 10.53 -1.51 -7.77
CA ASP A 60 10.56 -2.90 -8.22
C ASP A 60 9.41 -3.68 -7.59
N GLY A 61 8.62 -4.35 -8.42
CA GLY A 61 7.45 -5.10 -7.99
C GLY A 61 6.16 -4.28 -7.84
N LEU A 62 6.20 -2.95 -7.86
CA LEU A 62 4.99 -2.12 -7.79
C LEU A 62 4.33 -2.02 -9.17
N ARG A 63 3.40 -2.91 -9.45
CA ARG A 63 2.55 -2.84 -10.64
C ARG A 63 1.10 -2.66 -10.17
N PRO A 64 0.49 -1.49 -10.38
CA PRO A 64 -0.90 -1.29 -9.96
C PRO A 64 -1.83 -2.28 -10.66
N THR A 65 -2.82 -2.77 -9.93
CA THR A 65 -3.96 -3.52 -10.50
C THR A 65 -4.55 -2.75 -11.68
N GLY A 66 -4.60 -3.37 -12.83
CA GLY A 66 -5.02 -2.71 -14.08
C GLY A 66 -6.43 -2.15 -14.00
N ASP A 67 -6.70 -1.05 -14.72
CA ASP A 67 -8.00 -0.36 -14.72
C ASP A 67 -9.17 -1.32 -14.98
N ARG A 68 -9.01 -2.27 -15.91
CA ARG A 68 -10.04 -3.26 -16.26
C ARG A 68 -10.35 -4.24 -15.11
N ILE A 69 -9.32 -4.63 -14.35
CA ILE A 69 -9.50 -5.51 -13.19
C ILE A 69 -10.22 -4.74 -12.09
N ARG A 70 -9.77 -3.52 -11.77
CA ARG A 70 -10.39 -2.65 -10.78
C ARG A 70 -11.86 -2.33 -11.14
N GLU A 71 -12.16 -2.03 -12.39
CA GLU A 71 -13.52 -1.82 -12.85
C GLU A 71 -14.38 -3.08 -12.62
N THR A 72 -13.88 -4.25 -12.97
CA THR A 72 -14.58 -5.52 -12.75
C THR A 72 -14.84 -5.76 -11.26
N LEU A 73 -13.80 -5.63 -10.42
CA LEU A 73 -13.90 -5.80 -8.97
C LEU A 73 -14.95 -4.86 -8.36
N PHE A 74 -14.84 -3.59 -8.65
CA PHE A 74 -15.74 -2.61 -8.05
C PHE A 74 -17.17 -2.65 -8.61
N ASN A 75 -17.38 -3.20 -9.81
CA ASN A 75 -18.73 -3.56 -10.28
C ASN A 75 -19.31 -4.74 -9.49
N TRP A 76 -18.47 -5.68 -9.04
CA TRP A 76 -18.93 -6.77 -8.16
C TRP A 76 -19.29 -6.26 -6.77
N LEU A 77 -18.52 -5.29 -6.24
CA LEU A 77 -18.70 -4.72 -4.91
C LEU A 77 -19.74 -3.58 -4.87
N GLU A 78 -20.17 -3.06 -6.04
CA GLU A 78 -21.07 -1.90 -6.13
C GLU A 78 -22.29 -1.96 -5.19
N PRO A 79 -22.97 -3.10 -5.03
CA PRO A 79 -24.15 -3.17 -4.15
C PRO A 79 -23.83 -3.04 -2.65
N GLU A 80 -22.57 -3.30 -2.26
CA GLU A 80 -22.22 -3.51 -0.85
C GLU A 80 -21.11 -2.58 -0.34
N ILE A 81 -20.37 -1.89 -1.23
CA ILE A 81 -19.18 -1.13 -0.84
C ILE A 81 -19.47 0.10 0.03
N ALA A 82 -20.66 0.70 -0.14
CA ALA A 82 -21.03 1.90 0.60
C ALA A 82 -21.16 1.62 2.10
N GLY A 83 -20.51 2.43 2.93
CA GLY A 83 -20.52 2.30 4.39
C GLY A 83 -19.59 1.23 4.97
N THR A 84 -18.84 0.50 4.14
CA THR A 84 -17.93 -0.57 4.57
C THR A 84 -16.62 -0.05 5.16
N ASN A 85 -16.01 -0.85 6.05
CA ASN A 85 -14.62 -0.73 6.45
C ASN A 85 -13.77 -1.63 5.56
N CYS A 86 -12.85 -1.04 4.81
CA CYS A 86 -11.97 -1.77 3.91
C CYS A 86 -10.57 -1.94 4.49
N LEU A 87 -9.95 -3.09 4.21
CA LEU A 87 -8.55 -3.38 4.52
C LEU A 87 -7.83 -3.72 3.21
N ASP A 88 -6.74 -3.01 2.94
CA ASP A 88 -5.84 -3.30 1.82
C ASP A 88 -4.50 -3.77 2.40
N LEU A 89 -4.23 -5.08 2.33
CA LEU A 89 -3.05 -5.69 2.96
C LEU A 89 -1.75 -5.41 2.21
N PHE A 90 -1.84 -5.04 0.94
CA PHE A 90 -0.69 -4.76 0.06
C PHE A 90 -0.97 -3.51 -0.77
N ALA A 91 -1.12 -2.38 -0.10
CA ALA A 91 -1.72 -1.20 -0.68
C ALA A 91 -0.97 -0.63 -1.91
N GLY A 92 0.34 -0.76 -1.97
CA GLY A 92 1.14 -0.29 -3.08
C GLY A 92 0.80 1.15 -3.48
N SER A 93 0.24 1.33 -4.66
CA SER A 93 -0.21 2.66 -5.13
C SER A 93 -1.41 3.23 -4.39
N GLY A 94 -2.12 2.41 -3.60
CA GLY A 94 -3.39 2.75 -2.96
C GLY A 94 -4.61 2.63 -3.87
N ALA A 95 -4.45 1.98 -5.04
CA ALA A 95 -5.49 1.93 -6.06
C ALA A 95 -6.82 1.37 -5.57
N LEU A 96 -6.80 0.27 -4.80
CA LEU A 96 -8.01 -0.38 -4.30
C LEU A 96 -8.59 0.37 -3.10
N GLY A 97 -7.75 0.78 -2.15
CA GLY A 97 -8.21 1.51 -0.98
C GLY A 97 -8.80 2.88 -1.31
N PHE A 98 -8.18 3.68 -2.19
CA PHE A 98 -8.75 4.98 -2.59
C PHE A 98 -9.98 4.84 -3.48
N GLU A 99 -10.04 3.81 -4.32
CA GLU A 99 -11.23 3.53 -5.13
C GLU A 99 -12.42 3.17 -4.24
N SER A 100 -12.23 2.33 -3.19
CA SER A 100 -13.28 1.97 -2.25
C SER A 100 -13.85 3.18 -1.53
N LEU A 101 -12.99 4.10 -1.05
CA LEU A 101 -13.42 5.36 -0.43
C LEU A 101 -14.17 6.27 -1.41
N SER A 102 -13.67 6.37 -2.65
CA SER A 102 -14.36 7.14 -3.69
C SER A 102 -15.77 6.63 -3.96
N ARG A 103 -16.01 5.33 -3.80
CA ARG A 103 -17.31 4.67 -4.00
C ARG A 103 -18.15 4.59 -2.73
N GLY A 104 -17.72 5.25 -1.65
CA GLY A 104 -18.54 5.43 -0.46
C GLY A 104 -18.22 4.50 0.70
N ALA A 105 -17.09 3.77 0.68
CA ALA A 105 -16.61 3.07 1.87
C ALA A 105 -16.47 4.04 3.05
N ARG A 106 -16.82 3.58 4.24
CA ARG A 106 -16.78 4.39 5.47
C ARG A 106 -15.36 4.70 5.89
N ALA A 107 -14.46 3.73 5.76
CA ALA A 107 -13.05 3.88 6.08
C ALA A 107 -12.19 2.88 5.30
N ALA A 108 -10.91 3.21 5.12
CA ALA A 108 -9.92 2.29 4.56
C ALA A 108 -8.66 2.25 5.42
N THR A 109 -8.17 1.04 5.69
CA THR A 109 -6.86 0.80 6.29
C THR A 109 -5.95 0.24 5.21
N LEU A 110 -4.82 0.92 4.96
CA LEU A 110 -3.85 0.59 3.92
C LEU A 110 -2.55 0.15 4.58
N LEU A 111 -2.14 -1.10 4.36
CA LEU A 111 -0.86 -1.62 4.81
C LEU A 111 0.15 -1.57 3.67
N GLU A 112 1.36 -1.17 3.98
CA GLU A 112 2.48 -1.15 3.04
C GLU A 112 3.80 -1.29 3.79
N ASN A 113 4.70 -2.13 3.30
CA ASN A 113 5.99 -2.39 3.95
C ASN A 113 7.12 -1.49 3.46
N ASN A 114 6.95 -0.82 2.32
CA ASN A 114 7.94 0.10 1.78
C ASN A 114 7.69 1.52 2.31
N ARG A 115 8.66 2.05 3.07
CA ARG A 115 8.55 3.37 3.70
C ARG A 115 8.31 4.51 2.68
N SER A 116 8.92 4.47 1.51
CA SER A 116 8.73 5.51 0.49
C SER A 116 7.33 5.49 -0.11
N VAL A 117 6.77 4.29 -0.29
CA VAL A 117 5.39 4.09 -0.76
C VAL A 117 4.40 4.53 0.31
N VAL A 118 4.66 4.24 1.60
CA VAL A 118 3.85 4.73 2.73
C VAL A 118 3.78 6.26 2.77
N MET A 119 4.90 6.95 2.57
CA MET A 119 4.90 8.41 2.50
C MET A 119 4.05 8.91 1.33
N ASN A 120 4.19 8.30 0.16
CA ASN A 120 3.41 8.64 -1.01
C ASN A 120 1.90 8.38 -0.82
N LEU A 121 1.52 7.28 -0.16
CA LEU A 121 0.11 7.02 0.21
C LEU A 121 -0.46 8.13 1.10
N ARG A 122 0.30 8.61 2.07
CA ARG A 122 -0.10 9.73 2.94
C ARG A 122 -0.24 11.04 2.17
N ASP A 123 0.67 11.32 1.25
CA ASP A 123 0.60 12.50 0.37
C ASP A 123 -0.64 12.44 -0.54
N ASN A 124 -0.94 11.28 -1.12
CA ASN A 124 -2.16 11.08 -1.90
C ASN A 124 -3.42 11.22 -1.04
N THR A 125 -3.42 10.70 0.19
CA THR A 125 -4.52 10.87 1.15
C THR A 125 -4.82 12.34 1.39
N ALA A 126 -3.79 13.15 1.69
CA ALA A 126 -3.92 14.58 1.89
C ALA A 126 -4.39 15.31 0.62
N LYS A 127 -3.78 15.01 -0.53
CA LYS A 127 -4.12 15.58 -1.84
C LYS A 127 -5.56 15.28 -2.26
N LEU A 128 -6.05 14.08 -1.97
CA LEU A 128 -7.42 13.69 -2.28
C LEU A 128 -8.43 14.24 -1.26
N GLY A 129 -7.98 14.60 -0.06
CA GLY A 129 -8.83 15.15 1.00
C GLY A 129 -9.61 14.07 1.76
N PHE A 130 -9.16 12.82 1.75
CA PHE A 130 -9.76 11.78 2.55
C PHE A 130 -9.35 11.90 4.03
N SER A 131 -10.31 11.97 4.93
CA SER A 131 -10.09 12.00 6.39
C SER A 131 -10.24 10.63 7.06
N ASN A 132 -10.72 9.64 6.33
CA ASN A 132 -11.09 8.31 6.80
C ASN A 132 -10.15 7.21 6.28
N VAL A 133 -8.87 7.56 6.08
CA VAL A 133 -7.79 6.65 5.68
C VAL A 133 -6.80 6.48 6.82
N ARG A 134 -6.45 5.22 7.10
CA ARG A 134 -5.34 4.85 7.99
C ARG A 134 -4.24 4.20 7.17
N VAL A 135 -3.08 4.85 7.02
CA VAL A 135 -1.90 4.29 6.34
C VAL A 135 -0.92 3.75 7.37
N ILE A 136 -0.67 2.45 7.34
CA ILE A 136 0.18 1.72 8.29
C ILE A 136 1.43 1.22 7.58
N HIS A 137 2.60 1.55 8.13
CA HIS A 137 3.87 0.98 7.70
C HIS A 137 4.07 -0.36 8.44
N ALA A 138 3.76 -1.45 7.80
CA ALA A 138 3.88 -2.79 8.37
C ALA A 138 4.00 -3.85 7.26
N GLU A 139 4.55 -4.98 7.64
CA GLU A 139 4.50 -6.22 6.87
C GLU A 139 3.15 -6.91 7.15
N ALA A 140 2.47 -7.38 6.10
CA ALA A 140 1.08 -7.84 6.19
C ALA A 140 0.86 -8.99 7.19
N LEU A 141 1.64 -10.08 7.08
CA LEU A 141 1.49 -11.24 7.97
C LEU A 141 1.79 -10.88 9.43
N GLN A 142 2.87 -10.11 9.66
CA GLN A 142 3.22 -9.69 11.01
C GLN A 142 2.12 -8.82 11.63
N TRP A 143 1.51 -7.95 10.82
CA TRP A 143 0.42 -7.12 11.30
C TRP A 143 -0.83 -7.96 11.60
N LEU A 144 -1.20 -8.92 10.73
CA LEU A 144 -2.38 -9.77 10.92
C LEU A 144 -2.34 -10.58 12.23
N ILE A 145 -1.16 -11.02 12.66
CA ILE A 145 -0.98 -11.78 13.90
C ILE A 145 -0.72 -10.90 15.13
N SER A 146 -0.62 -9.58 14.94
CA SER A 146 -0.33 -8.65 16.03
C SER A 146 -1.59 -8.20 16.75
N GLU A 147 -1.46 -7.82 18.04
CA GLU A 147 -2.53 -7.18 18.80
C GLU A 147 -2.91 -5.78 18.26
N ALA A 148 -2.09 -5.19 17.40
CA ALA A 148 -2.36 -3.89 16.76
C ALA A 148 -3.41 -3.98 15.66
N ALA A 149 -3.69 -5.18 15.15
CA ALA A 149 -4.73 -5.42 14.17
C ALA A 149 -6.09 -5.23 14.79
N SER A 150 -6.90 -4.34 14.25
CA SER A 150 -8.22 -4.00 14.74
C SER A 150 -9.24 -4.01 13.61
N GLY A 151 -10.30 -4.80 13.75
CA GLY A 151 -11.43 -4.93 12.84
C GLY A 151 -12.75 -4.62 13.54
N PRO A 152 -13.87 -5.10 13.04
CA PRO A 152 -13.95 -5.94 11.85
C PRO A 152 -13.89 -5.14 10.53
N PHE A 153 -13.47 -5.83 9.45
CA PHE A 153 -13.48 -5.32 8.09
C PHE A 153 -14.54 -6.04 7.26
N ASP A 154 -15.28 -5.27 6.49
CA ASP A 154 -16.35 -5.76 5.62
C ASP A 154 -15.78 -6.18 4.24
N VAL A 155 -14.71 -5.52 3.79
CA VAL A 155 -14.02 -5.84 2.53
C VAL A 155 -12.52 -5.89 2.76
N VAL A 156 -11.86 -6.97 2.34
CA VAL A 156 -10.40 -7.13 2.44
C VAL A 156 -9.83 -7.39 1.06
N PHE A 157 -8.77 -6.64 0.69
CA PHE A 157 -8.01 -6.83 -0.53
C PHE A 157 -6.69 -7.53 -0.21
N VAL A 158 -6.40 -8.63 -0.93
CA VAL A 158 -5.19 -9.45 -0.79
C VAL A 158 -4.56 -9.61 -2.17
N ASP A 159 -3.66 -8.71 -2.52
CA ASP A 159 -2.90 -8.68 -3.78
C ASP A 159 -1.38 -8.67 -3.47
N PRO A 160 -0.83 -9.80 -2.98
CA PRO A 160 0.56 -9.86 -2.56
C PRO A 160 1.53 -9.80 -3.74
N PRO A 161 2.75 -9.26 -3.56
CA PRO A 161 3.79 -9.34 -4.57
C PRO A 161 4.19 -10.81 -4.75
N PHE A 162 4.19 -11.31 -5.97
CA PHE A 162 4.61 -12.58 -6.58
C PHE A 162 5.15 -13.74 -5.71
N ALA A 163 4.71 -13.91 -4.47
CA ALA A 163 5.07 -15.02 -3.61
C ALA A 163 3.83 -15.91 -3.37
N ASP A 164 3.77 -17.07 -4.03
CA ASP A 164 2.61 -17.96 -4.05
C ASP A 164 2.09 -18.33 -2.63
N HIS A 165 3.00 -18.49 -1.67
CA HIS A 165 2.63 -18.84 -0.30
C HIS A 165 1.98 -17.68 0.45
N LEU A 166 2.38 -16.44 0.19
CA LEU A 166 1.92 -15.28 0.95
C LEU A 166 0.42 -15.04 0.85
N LEU A 167 -0.18 -15.31 -0.32
CA LEU A 167 -1.63 -15.24 -0.51
C LEU A 167 -2.37 -16.15 0.47
N TYR A 168 -1.98 -17.43 0.51
CA TYR A 168 -2.67 -18.44 1.32
C TYR A 168 -2.40 -18.26 2.81
N ASP A 169 -1.17 -17.84 3.19
CA ASP A 169 -0.82 -17.53 4.58
C ASP A 169 -1.66 -16.36 5.10
N CYS A 170 -1.86 -15.31 4.29
CA CYS A 170 -2.76 -14.21 4.64
C CYS A 170 -4.22 -14.68 4.78
N CYS A 171 -4.70 -15.54 3.87
CA CYS A 171 -6.06 -16.10 3.96
C CYS A 171 -6.25 -16.92 5.25
N ALA A 172 -5.28 -17.75 5.62
CA ALA A 172 -5.31 -18.53 6.86
C ALA A 172 -5.35 -17.61 8.09
N CYS A 173 -4.44 -16.63 8.18
CA CYS A 173 -4.43 -15.66 9.29
C CYS A 173 -5.73 -14.87 9.39
N LEU A 174 -6.29 -14.42 8.26
CA LEU A 174 -7.58 -13.71 8.24
C LEU A 174 -8.70 -14.58 8.78
N SER A 175 -8.78 -15.85 8.37
CA SER A 175 -9.81 -16.79 8.79
C SER A 175 -9.76 -17.11 10.29
N GLU A 176 -8.55 -17.14 10.86
CA GLU A 176 -8.34 -17.42 12.29
C GLU A 176 -8.48 -16.17 13.16
N SER A 177 -8.48 -14.98 12.55
CA SER A 177 -8.56 -13.70 13.23
C SER A 177 -10.01 -13.28 13.50
N ARG A 178 -10.17 -12.23 14.31
CA ARG A 178 -11.45 -11.52 14.47
C ARG A 178 -11.53 -10.27 13.58
N LEU A 179 -10.75 -10.25 12.51
CA LEU A 179 -10.65 -9.07 11.64
C LEU A 179 -11.71 -9.01 10.55
N LEU A 180 -12.35 -10.15 10.24
CA LEU A 180 -13.43 -10.22 9.26
C LEU A 180 -14.80 -9.99 9.92
N ALA A 181 -15.64 -9.19 9.27
CA ALA A 181 -17.06 -9.15 9.58
C ALA A 181 -17.73 -10.47 9.19
N GLU A 182 -18.95 -10.75 9.71
CA GLU A 182 -19.65 -12.01 9.47
C GLU A 182 -19.88 -12.32 7.98
N GLU A 183 -20.21 -11.29 7.18
CA GLU A 183 -20.45 -11.38 5.75
C GLU A 183 -19.33 -10.71 4.92
N ALA A 184 -18.10 -10.68 5.47
CA ALA A 184 -16.99 -10.02 4.81
C ALA A 184 -16.73 -10.58 3.40
N LYS A 185 -16.31 -9.69 2.50
CA LYS A 185 -15.87 -10.05 1.15
C LYS A 185 -14.35 -9.96 1.08
N VAL A 186 -13.70 -11.03 0.64
CA VAL A 186 -12.25 -11.07 0.48
C VAL A 186 -11.92 -11.14 -1.01
N TYR A 187 -11.29 -10.09 -1.51
CA TYR A 187 -10.74 -10.08 -2.87
C TYR A 187 -9.34 -10.67 -2.86
N LEU A 188 -9.12 -11.63 -3.74
CA LEU A 188 -7.82 -12.26 -3.96
C LEU A 188 -7.36 -11.98 -5.39
N GLU A 189 -6.10 -11.58 -5.56
CA GLU A 189 -5.44 -11.44 -6.86
C GLU A 189 -4.13 -12.25 -6.86
N HIS A 190 -3.87 -12.98 -7.97
CA HIS A 190 -2.71 -13.85 -8.11
C HIS A 190 -2.30 -14.03 -9.56
N HIS A 191 -1.03 -14.34 -9.82
CA HIS A 191 -0.52 -14.59 -11.18
C HIS A 191 -0.75 -16.02 -11.68
N GLN A 192 -1.23 -16.92 -10.81
CA GLN A 192 -1.66 -18.28 -11.13
C GLN A 192 -3.11 -18.47 -10.70
N THR A 193 -3.75 -19.54 -11.22
CA THR A 193 -5.09 -19.92 -10.78
C THR A 193 -5.12 -20.11 -9.25
N ILE A 194 -6.06 -19.45 -8.60
CA ILE A 194 -6.25 -19.56 -7.16
C ILE A 194 -6.77 -20.98 -6.84
N ASP A 195 -5.99 -21.72 -6.07
CA ASP A 195 -6.31 -23.08 -5.65
C ASP A 195 -7.26 -23.03 -4.45
N SER A 196 -8.53 -23.32 -4.71
CA SER A 196 -9.56 -23.30 -3.67
C SER A 196 -9.34 -24.32 -2.54
N THR A 197 -8.53 -25.38 -2.78
CA THR A 197 -8.22 -26.37 -1.74
C THR A 197 -7.27 -25.85 -0.67
N LYS A 198 -6.56 -24.76 -0.95
CA LYS A 198 -5.66 -24.07 -0.03
C LYS A 198 -6.30 -22.90 0.70
N LEU A 199 -7.54 -22.56 0.34
CA LEU A 199 -8.29 -21.51 1.04
C LEU A 199 -8.94 -22.06 2.30
N PRO A 200 -9.26 -21.20 3.29
CA PRO A 200 -9.99 -21.60 4.49
C PRO A 200 -11.32 -22.30 4.16
N SER A 201 -11.64 -23.36 4.88
CA SER A 201 -12.79 -24.24 4.59
C SER A 201 -14.16 -23.55 4.63
N GLY A 202 -14.25 -22.42 5.33
CA GLY A 202 -15.50 -21.62 5.42
C GLY A 202 -15.66 -20.61 4.25
N TRP A 203 -14.67 -20.50 3.37
CA TRP A 203 -14.73 -19.53 2.27
C TRP A 203 -15.31 -20.16 1.01
N SER A 204 -16.20 -19.43 0.36
CA SER A 204 -16.79 -19.83 -0.92
C SER A 204 -16.51 -18.80 -2.00
N GLN A 205 -16.18 -19.28 -3.19
CA GLN A 205 -15.95 -18.42 -4.34
C GLN A 205 -17.27 -17.79 -4.83
N LEU A 206 -17.43 -16.50 -4.68
CA LEU A 206 -18.61 -15.76 -5.14
C LEU A 206 -18.47 -15.35 -6.62
N LYS A 207 -17.30 -14.86 -6.99
CA LYS A 207 -16.97 -14.40 -8.36
C LYS A 207 -15.53 -14.75 -8.65
N ALA A 208 -15.22 -15.06 -9.93
CA ALA A 208 -13.85 -15.20 -10.41
C ALA A 208 -13.73 -14.81 -11.87
N LYS A 209 -12.57 -14.26 -12.23
CA LYS A 209 -12.16 -13.94 -13.61
C LYS A 209 -10.65 -14.02 -13.77
N SER A 210 -10.20 -13.95 -15.03
CA SER A 210 -8.81 -13.71 -15.37
C SER A 210 -8.69 -12.58 -16.39
N ALA A 211 -7.56 -11.87 -16.33
CA ALA A 211 -7.19 -10.85 -17.29
C ALA A 211 -5.70 -10.97 -17.62
N GLY A 212 -5.39 -11.50 -18.79
CA GLY A 212 -4.04 -11.89 -19.15
C GLY A 212 -3.52 -13.00 -18.22
N ARG A 213 -2.45 -12.72 -17.48
CA ARG A 213 -1.85 -13.66 -16.50
C ARG A 213 -2.31 -13.41 -15.06
N VAL A 214 -3.31 -12.56 -14.87
CA VAL A 214 -3.82 -12.26 -13.54
C VAL A 214 -5.13 -13.00 -13.34
N TYR A 215 -5.22 -13.77 -12.26
CA TYR A 215 -6.42 -14.45 -11.79
C TYR A 215 -6.91 -13.71 -10.55
N PHE A 216 -8.19 -13.43 -10.49
CA PHE A 216 -8.75 -12.71 -9.37
C PHE A 216 -10.17 -13.17 -9.06
N GLY A 217 -10.55 -13.08 -7.79
CA GLY A 217 -11.84 -13.54 -7.32
C GLY A 217 -12.30 -12.84 -6.05
N LEU A 218 -13.59 -12.98 -5.78
CA LEU A 218 -14.26 -12.53 -4.58
C LEU A 218 -14.76 -13.75 -3.81
N TYR A 219 -14.49 -13.80 -2.53
CA TYR A 219 -14.79 -14.91 -1.63
C TYR A 219 -15.55 -14.42 -0.40
#